data_49ed5204c10e76046a016c6f96dbfd2d
#
_entry.id   49ed5204c10e76046a016c6f96dbfd2d
#
_cell.length_a   1.000
_cell.length_b   1.000
_cell.length_c   1.000
_cell.angle_alpha   90.00
_cell.angle_beta   90.00
_cell.angle_gamma   90.00
#
_symmetry.space_group_name_H-M   'P 1'
#
loop_
_entity.id
_entity.type
_entity.pdbx_description
1 polymer ?
#
loop_
_entity_poly.entity_id
_entity_poly.type
_entity_poly.pdbx_seq_one_letter_code
_entity_poly.pdbx_strand_id
1 'polypeptide(L)'
;MPITASAKKQLRQSKRKKAMNDRRKTAFRVAVKEFRKAIAAKEFDKAKEMLPKVYKALDKAVKGKTIKQNKASRTKSRLAKSIAVSGR
;
A
#
# COMPACT_ATOMS: atom_id res chain seq x y z
N MET A 1 21.90 25.67 -20.39
CA MET A 1 21.54 24.74 -21.46
C MET A 1 20.09 24.87 -21.81
N PRO A 2 19.71 25.01 -23.09
CA PRO A 2 18.31 24.98 -23.44
C PRO A 2 17.78 23.55 -23.22
N ILE A 3 16.75 23.43 -22.40
CA ILE A 3 16.06 22.17 -22.19
C ILE A 3 15.16 21.90 -23.38
N THR A 4 15.35 20.76 -24.05
CA THR A 4 14.54 20.38 -25.20
C THR A 4 13.09 20.09 -24.79
N ALA A 5 12.14 20.20 -25.73
CA ALA A 5 10.73 19.92 -25.46
C ALA A 5 10.55 18.48 -24.94
N SER A 6 11.30 17.51 -25.49
CA SER A 6 11.26 16.11 -25.04
C SER A 6 11.79 15.94 -23.60
N ALA A 7 12.83 16.67 -23.22
CA ALA A 7 13.36 16.65 -21.87
C ALA A 7 12.34 17.22 -20.87
N LYS A 8 11.65 18.31 -21.22
CA LYS A 8 10.57 18.88 -20.41
C LYS A 8 9.43 17.88 -20.22
N LYS A 9 9.05 17.19 -21.30
CA LYS A 9 8.00 16.17 -21.27
C LYS A 9 8.38 15.01 -20.35
N GLN A 10 9.63 14.52 -20.46
CA GLN A 10 10.14 13.45 -19.59
C GLN A 10 10.12 13.87 -18.11
N LEU A 11 10.51 15.11 -17.83
CA LEU A 11 10.50 15.63 -16.47
C LEU A 11 9.08 15.66 -15.88
N ARG A 12 8.09 16.11 -16.67
CA ARG A 12 6.69 16.10 -16.26
C ARG A 12 6.18 14.69 -15.98
N GLN A 13 6.51 13.74 -16.85
CA GLN A 13 6.13 12.32 -16.68
C GLN A 13 6.76 11.73 -15.42
N SER A 14 8.03 12.04 -15.17
CA SER A 14 8.74 11.57 -13.97
C SER A 14 8.09 12.10 -12.70
N LYS A 15 7.71 13.37 -12.68
CA LYS A 15 7.01 13.99 -11.54
C LYS A 15 5.65 13.35 -11.31
N ARG A 16 4.89 13.07 -12.37
CA ARG A 16 3.58 12.41 -12.28
C ARG A 16 3.72 10.98 -11.73
N LYS A 17 4.69 10.22 -12.23
CA LYS A 17 4.96 8.86 -11.76
C LYS A 17 5.33 8.86 -10.29
N LYS A 18 6.18 9.78 -9.86
CA LYS A 18 6.58 9.90 -8.46
C LYS A 18 5.38 10.23 -7.57
N ALA A 19 4.55 11.18 -7.99
CA ALA A 19 3.34 11.55 -7.24
C ALA A 19 2.39 10.37 -7.09
N MET A 20 2.17 9.59 -8.17
CA MET A 20 1.33 8.40 -8.12
C MET A 20 1.92 7.32 -7.22
N ASN A 21 3.23 7.10 -7.28
CA ASN A 21 3.90 6.13 -6.41
C ASN A 21 3.80 6.54 -4.95
N ASP A 22 3.99 7.82 -4.64
CA ASP A 22 3.86 8.34 -3.28
C ASP A 22 2.43 8.17 -2.75
N ARG A 23 1.42 8.40 -3.57
CA ARG A 23 0.02 8.17 -3.22
C ARG A 23 -0.26 6.70 -2.90
N ARG A 24 0.24 5.78 -3.74
CA ARG A 24 0.09 4.34 -3.54
C ARG A 24 0.80 3.89 -2.26
N LYS A 25 2.00 4.41 -2.02
CA LYS A 25 2.79 4.15 -0.83
C LYS A 25 2.06 4.61 0.43
N THR A 26 1.53 5.83 0.40
CA THR A 26 0.75 6.39 1.49
C THR A 26 -0.53 5.57 1.72
N ALA A 27 -1.23 5.21 0.66
CA ALA A 27 -2.48 4.47 0.74
C ALA A 27 -2.28 3.11 1.43
N PHE A 28 -1.28 2.32 1.03
CA PHE A 28 -1.09 1.02 1.67
C PHE A 28 -0.55 1.15 3.10
N ARG A 29 0.30 2.14 3.38
CA ARG A 29 0.81 2.38 4.74
C ARG A 29 -0.30 2.77 5.70
N VAL A 30 -1.19 3.66 5.27
CA VAL A 30 -2.35 4.08 6.06
C VAL A 30 -3.27 2.89 6.31
N ALA A 31 -3.56 2.11 5.27
CA ALA A 31 -4.42 0.93 5.38
C ALA A 31 -3.85 -0.10 6.37
N VAL A 32 -2.55 -0.41 6.28
CA VAL A 32 -1.87 -1.33 7.19
C VAL A 32 -1.87 -0.78 8.62
N LYS A 33 -1.59 0.50 8.77
CA LYS A 33 -1.56 1.16 10.09
C LYS A 33 -2.94 1.10 10.77
N GLU A 34 -4.00 1.42 10.05
CA GLU A 34 -5.37 1.37 10.57
C GLU A 34 -5.75 -0.06 10.94
N PHE A 35 -5.37 -1.04 10.12
CA PHE A 35 -5.61 -2.45 10.41
C PHE A 35 -4.92 -2.87 11.71
N ARG A 36 -3.64 -2.55 11.86
CA ARG A 36 -2.88 -2.87 13.08
C ARG A 36 -3.47 -2.18 14.30
N LYS A 37 -3.94 -0.95 14.13
CA LYS A 37 -4.58 -0.19 15.21
C LYS A 37 -5.88 -0.86 15.65
N ALA A 38 -6.67 -1.37 14.70
CA ALA A 38 -7.89 -2.12 14.99
C ALA A 38 -7.57 -3.41 15.76
N ILE A 39 -6.53 -4.13 15.35
CA ILE A 39 -6.07 -5.34 16.04
C ILE A 39 -5.62 -5.01 17.49
N ALA A 40 -4.85 -3.95 17.67
CA ALA A 40 -4.37 -3.50 18.98
C ALA A 40 -5.54 -3.09 19.90
N ALA A 41 -6.60 -2.52 19.34
CA ALA A 41 -7.80 -2.14 20.08
C ALA A 41 -8.77 -3.32 20.28
N LYS A 42 -8.39 -4.52 19.84
CA LYS A 42 -9.22 -5.74 19.90
C LYS A 42 -10.53 -5.65 19.12
N GLU A 43 -10.58 -4.78 18.11
CA GLU A 43 -11.72 -4.63 17.20
C GLU A 43 -11.57 -5.57 16.02
N PHE A 44 -11.69 -6.88 16.28
CA PHE A 44 -11.40 -7.93 15.28
C PHE A 44 -12.40 -7.93 14.12
N ASP A 45 -13.67 -7.66 14.39
CA ASP A 45 -14.69 -7.60 13.34
C ASP A 45 -14.39 -6.46 12.37
N LYS A 46 -14.02 -5.30 12.89
CA LYS A 46 -13.61 -4.14 12.10
C LYS A 46 -12.35 -4.45 11.29
N ALA A 47 -11.37 -5.12 11.91
CA ALA A 47 -10.14 -5.55 11.23
C ALA A 47 -10.45 -6.50 10.07
N LYS A 48 -11.37 -7.46 10.25
CA LYS A 48 -11.80 -8.36 9.18
C LYS A 48 -12.44 -7.61 8.02
N GLU A 49 -13.25 -6.59 8.30
CA GLU A 49 -13.84 -5.75 7.26
C GLU A 49 -12.80 -4.92 6.52
N MET A 50 -11.74 -4.52 7.21
CA MET A 50 -10.65 -3.74 6.62
C MET A 50 -9.72 -4.59 5.77
N LEU A 51 -9.63 -5.88 6.02
CA LEU A 51 -8.67 -6.77 5.36
C LEU A 51 -8.74 -6.74 3.83
N PRO A 52 -9.93 -6.83 3.18
CA PRO A 52 -10.01 -6.71 1.73
C PRO A 52 -9.49 -5.37 1.20
N LYS A 53 -9.74 -4.28 1.93
CA LYS A 53 -9.27 -2.94 1.55
C LYS A 53 -7.74 -2.86 1.62
N VAL A 54 -7.14 -3.44 2.65
CA VAL A 54 -5.68 -3.51 2.80
C VAL A 54 -5.07 -4.33 1.68
N TYR A 55 -5.64 -5.48 1.37
CA TYR A 55 -5.19 -6.33 0.26
C TYR A 55 -5.26 -5.59 -1.07
N LYS A 56 -6.34 -4.88 -1.32
CA LYS A 56 -6.51 -4.08 -2.53
C LYS A 56 -5.43 -3.00 -2.64
N ALA A 57 -5.13 -2.31 -1.55
CA ALA A 57 -4.08 -1.28 -1.51
C ALA A 57 -2.70 -1.90 -1.79
N LEU A 58 -2.41 -3.06 -1.20
CA LEU A 58 -1.15 -3.79 -1.45
C LEU A 58 -1.04 -4.23 -2.91
N ASP A 59 -2.11 -4.78 -3.48
CA ASP A 59 -2.13 -5.21 -4.88
C ASP A 59 -1.92 -4.04 -5.85
N LYS A 60 -2.53 -2.90 -5.58
CA LYS A 60 -2.31 -1.68 -6.35
C LYS A 60 -0.86 -1.20 -6.27
N ALA A 61 -0.25 -1.29 -5.09
CA ALA A 61 1.15 -0.92 -4.89
C ALA A 61 2.09 -1.83 -5.66
N VAL A 62 1.81 -3.14 -5.72
CA VAL A 62 2.57 -4.10 -6.54
C VAL A 62 2.40 -3.79 -8.02
N LYS A 63 1.16 -3.59 -8.46
CA LYS A 63 0.84 -3.29 -9.87
C LYS A 63 1.54 -2.03 -10.34
N GLY A 64 1.65 -1.02 -9.47
CA GLY A 64 2.36 0.22 -9.75
C GLY A 64 3.87 0.16 -9.54
N LYS A 65 4.41 -1.02 -9.20
CA LYS A 65 5.84 -1.24 -8.90
C LYS A 65 6.35 -0.40 -7.72
N THR A 66 5.45 0.02 -6.85
CA THR A 66 5.81 0.77 -5.63
C THR A 66 6.47 -0.16 -4.60
N ILE A 67 5.97 -1.38 -4.50
CA ILE A 67 6.56 -2.43 -3.66
C ILE A 67 6.71 -3.72 -4.48
N LYS A 68 7.59 -4.60 -4.03
CA LYS A 68 7.78 -5.90 -4.66
C LYS A 68 6.68 -6.87 -4.24
N GLN A 69 6.32 -7.78 -5.13
CA GLN A 69 5.30 -8.79 -4.87
C GLN A 69 5.59 -9.62 -3.61
N ASN A 70 6.84 -9.96 -3.40
CA ASN A 70 7.26 -10.73 -2.20
C ASN A 70 6.94 -9.97 -0.91
N LYS A 71 7.17 -8.65 -0.90
CA LYS A 71 6.85 -7.81 0.26
C LYS A 71 5.34 -7.77 0.51
N ALA A 72 4.55 -7.63 -0.55
CA ALA A 72 3.09 -7.62 -0.45
C ALA A 72 2.56 -8.96 0.07
N SER A 73 3.04 -10.08 -0.47
CA SER A 73 2.64 -11.43 -0.04
C SER A 73 2.99 -11.66 1.43
N ARG A 74 4.18 -11.24 1.84
CA ARG A 74 4.64 -11.35 3.23
C ARG A 74 3.76 -10.51 4.17
N THR A 75 3.44 -9.28 3.77
CA THR A 75 2.59 -8.39 4.55
C THR A 75 1.17 -8.97 4.68
N LYS A 76 0.58 -9.45 3.60
CA LYS A 76 -0.74 -10.10 3.60
C LYS A 76 -0.76 -11.29 4.57
N SER A 77 0.25 -12.14 4.50
CA SER A 77 0.37 -13.31 5.36
C SER A 77 0.44 -12.92 6.84
N ARG A 78 1.27 -11.92 7.16
CA ARG A 78 1.40 -11.43 8.55
C ARG A 78 0.09 -10.85 9.08
N LEU A 79 -0.62 -10.07 8.25
CA LEU A 79 -1.89 -9.47 8.66
C LEU A 79 -2.97 -10.53 8.87
N ALA A 80 -3.04 -11.52 8.01
CA ALA A 80 -3.97 -12.64 8.15
C ALA A 80 -3.69 -13.44 9.43
N LYS A 81 -2.42 -13.70 9.75
CA LYS A 81 -2.02 -14.37 10.98
C LYS A 81 -2.40 -13.54 12.21
N SER A 82 -2.24 -12.23 12.15
CA SER A 82 -2.61 -11.35 13.26
C SER A 82 -4.07 -11.50 13.64
N ILE A 83 -4.97 -11.56 12.65
CA ILE A 83 -6.39 -11.81 12.89
C ILE A 83 -6.62 -13.21 13.47
N ALA A 84 -6.01 -14.23 12.87
CA ALA A 84 -6.20 -15.61 13.29
C ALA A 84 -5.74 -15.84 14.74
N VAL A 85 -4.61 -15.27 15.12
CA VAL A 85 -4.06 -15.38 16.47
C VAL A 85 -4.87 -14.57 17.47
N SER A 86 -5.21 -13.32 17.11
CA SER A 86 -5.92 -12.40 18.02
C SER A 86 -7.41 -12.69 18.13
N GLY A 87 -8.00 -13.33 17.13
CA GLY A 87 -9.41 -13.69 17.10
C GLY A 87 -9.77 -14.99 17.83
N ARG A 88 -8.80 -15.64 18.48
CA ARG A 88 -9.01 -16.84 19.27
C ARG A 88 -9.43 -16.55 20.69
#